data_3b14bb6ff184b68d3507831a54c07a98
#
_entry.id   3b14bb6ff184b68d3507831a54c07a98
#
_cell.length_a   1.000
_cell.length_b   1.000
_cell.length_c   1.000
_cell.angle_alpha   90.00
_cell.angle_beta   90.00
_cell.angle_gamma   90.00
#
_symmetry.space_group_name_H-M   'P 1'
#
loop_
_entity.id
_entity.type
_entity.pdbx_description
1 polymer ?
#
loop_
_entity_poly.entity_id
_entity_poly.type
_entity_poly.pdbx_seq_one_letter_code
_entity_poly.pdbx_strand_id
1 'polypeptide(L)'
;MKGRIWIWNILALICLTACDRWFDVNPQTEVKQKELFSTDQGFYNALMGVYLNLSDPELYGGELQFGLVDVLAQTYSISNTTGGGSAYLYAVSYDWNNCKTLFEPLWEKAYTQIANCNNILKHLEGNRGLFPEGNYEIVEAEARALRAMLHLDLLRLFGPSPAGGMSKPAIPYVDAVVTVPFPQLTVEKTLERIIGDLERAFDLLKVNDPYFTGIPDGEFDFMTANGFRQNREYRLNYYGVSALLARAYLYKGDKSKALEYATKVNGADYHFTTQEEMNAMGVTLCYSEIISGIYLKNTLLKKQTEKWFSENAGSTKLKISSAGVETLFEVASLGSTDLRKKNQFGSRENENEVFLNKYFTGSLLPLIRLSEVYYIAAECAEEPETRFGYLNEVRRHRFIPILDSRDPQIDLDNEIYKEYAKDFLGEGQLFFYMKRKGMTSFTGVNGVEIRETGDPVYQVPVPDMEKEFGNII
;
A
#
# COMPACT_ATOMS: atom_id res chain seq x y z
N MET A 1 15.38 -7.34 79.99
CA MET A 1 14.44 -6.85 78.94
C MET A 1 15.08 -5.96 77.87
N LYS A 2 16.23 -5.36 78.13
CA LYS A 2 16.87 -4.46 77.14
C LYS A 2 17.54 -5.16 75.93
N GLY A 3 17.93 -6.44 76.00
CA GLY A 3 18.56 -7.17 74.90
C GLY A 3 17.60 -7.65 73.79
N ARG A 4 16.31 -7.85 74.12
CA ARG A 4 15.30 -8.34 73.12
C ARG A 4 14.83 -7.26 72.17
N ILE A 5 14.88 -6.00 72.58
CA ILE A 5 14.47 -4.86 71.75
C ILE A 5 15.52 -4.58 70.65
N TRP A 6 16.81 -4.79 70.91
CA TRP A 6 17.89 -4.64 69.96
C TRP A 6 17.83 -5.67 68.80
N ILE A 7 17.45 -6.89 69.10
CA ILE A 7 17.31 -7.98 68.10
C ILE A 7 16.14 -7.67 67.14
N TRP A 8 15.03 -7.13 67.66
CA TRP A 8 13.89 -6.73 66.83
C TRP A 8 14.19 -5.53 65.91
N ASN A 9 15.00 -4.58 66.39
CA ASN A 9 15.41 -3.44 65.53
C ASN A 9 16.40 -3.86 64.43
N ILE A 10 17.31 -4.81 64.69
CA ILE A 10 18.23 -5.34 63.69
C ILE A 10 17.45 -6.20 62.63
N LEU A 11 16.46 -6.98 63.07
CA LEU A 11 15.62 -7.76 62.17
C LEU A 11 14.77 -6.84 61.27
N ALA A 12 14.24 -5.74 61.81
CA ALA A 12 13.47 -4.74 61.04
C ALA A 12 14.34 -3.99 60.01
N LEU A 13 15.63 -3.74 60.35
CA LEU A 13 16.56 -3.09 59.43
C LEU A 13 16.96 -4.00 58.25
N ILE A 14 17.05 -5.32 58.48
CA ILE A 14 17.39 -6.30 57.43
C ILE A 14 16.21 -6.48 56.45
N CYS A 15 14.94 -6.31 56.93
CA CYS A 15 13.76 -6.38 56.06
C CYS A 15 13.62 -5.16 55.14
N LEU A 16 14.25 -4.03 55.40
CA LEU A 16 14.21 -2.83 54.57
C LEU A 16 15.19 -2.83 53.39
N THR A 17 16.19 -3.72 53.40
CA THR A 17 17.16 -3.84 52.29
C THR A 17 16.86 -4.99 51.33
N ALA A 18 15.81 -5.78 51.56
CA ALA A 18 15.49 -6.96 50.75
C ALA A 18 14.51 -6.69 49.58
N CYS A 19 14.02 -5.45 49.39
CA CYS A 19 12.94 -5.16 48.46
C CYS A 19 13.33 -4.48 47.14
N ASP A 20 14.59 -4.18 46.90
CA ASP A 20 14.95 -3.48 45.64
C ASP A 20 14.96 -4.40 44.40
N ARG A 21 14.96 -5.71 44.56
CA ARG A 21 14.93 -6.65 43.44
C ARG A 21 13.54 -7.22 43.08
N TRP A 22 12.51 -6.98 43.88
CA TRP A 22 11.17 -7.51 43.62
C TRP A 22 10.31 -6.61 42.73
N PHE A 23 10.68 -5.36 42.53
CA PHE A 23 9.98 -4.42 41.63
C PHE A 23 10.61 -4.26 40.26
N ASP A 24 11.70 -4.98 39.98
CA ASP A 24 12.26 -5.08 38.63
C ASP A 24 11.51 -6.12 37.80
N VAL A 25 10.18 -5.95 37.73
CA VAL A 25 9.33 -6.71 36.80
C VAL A 25 9.53 -6.05 35.43
N ASN A 26 10.56 -6.47 34.70
CA ASN A 26 10.61 -6.19 33.26
C ASN A 26 9.33 -6.79 32.66
N PRO A 27 8.46 -6.00 32.01
CA PRO A 27 7.28 -6.53 31.36
C PRO A 27 7.69 -7.68 30.44
N GLN A 28 6.95 -8.78 30.44
CA GLN A 28 7.28 -9.96 29.60
C GLN A 28 7.49 -9.56 28.13
N THR A 29 6.85 -8.48 27.70
CA THR A 29 6.98 -7.91 26.37
C THR A 29 8.38 -7.34 26.11
N GLU A 30 9.00 -6.65 27.09
CA GLU A 30 10.35 -6.09 26.94
C GLU A 30 11.43 -7.18 26.91
N VAL A 31 11.27 -8.24 27.70
CA VAL A 31 12.18 -9.40 27.67
C VAL A 31 12.11 -10.07 26.30
N LYS A 32 10.90 -10.31 25.78
CA LYS A 32 10.70 -10.90 24.45
C LYS A 32 11.26 -10.02 23.32
N GLN A 33 11.14 -8.71 23.43
CA GLN A 33 11.71 -7.78 22.44
C GLN A 33 13.24 -7.78 22.48
N LYS A 34 13.86 -7.76 23.66
CA LYS A 34 15.32 -7.87 23.79
C LYS A 34 15.84 -9.18 23.23
N GLU A 35 15.12 -10.27 23.42
CA GLU A 35 15.47 -11.57 22.87
C GLU A 35 15.34 -11.58 21.34
N LEU A 36 14.23 -11.08 20.81
CA LEU A 36 13.98 -10.99 19.37
C LEU A 36 15.09 -10.19 18.66
N PHE A 37 15.44 -9.01 19.17
CA PHE A 37 16.43 -8.11 18.56
C PHE A 37 17.88 -8.35 19.03
N SER A 38 18.18 -9.53 19.56
CA SER A 38 19.55 -9.91 19.93
C SER A 38 20.36 -10.52 18.78
N THR A 39 19.74 -10.80 17.64
CA THR A 39 20.34 -11.39 16.44
C THR A 39 19.82 -10.70 15.18
N ASP A 40 20.60 -10.75 14.09
CA ASP A 40 20.17 -10.28 12.76
C ASP A 40 18.91 -11.02 12.28
N GLN A 41 18.82 -12.34 12.51
CA GLN A 41 17.64 -13.13 12.15
C GLN A 41 16.36 -12.61 12.85
N GLY A 42 16.47 -12.12 14.08
CA GLY A 42 15.35 -11.52 14.78
C GLY A 42 14.84 -10.26 14.11
N PHE A 43 15.73 -9.42 13.60
CA PHE A 43 15.36 -8.24 12.79
C PHE A 43 14.71 -8.64 11.46
N TYR A 44 15.26 -9.66 10.77
CA TYR A 44 14.67 -10.16 9.53
C TYR A 44 13.26 -10.71 9.76
N ASN A 45 13.06 -11.47 10.84
CA ASN A 45 11.76 -12.01 11.22
C ASN A 45 10.76 -10.90 11.55
N ALA A 46 11.19 -9.86 12.28
CA ALA A 46 10.34 -8.72 12.59
C ALA A 46 9.91 -7.97 11.32
N LEU A 47 10.84 -7.73 10.40
CA LEU A 47 10.56 -7.08 9.12
C LEU A 47 9.62 -7.91 8.24
N MET A 48 9.87 -9.23 8.13
CA MET A 48 8.98 -10.14 7.41
C MET A 48 7.60 -10.22 8.04
N GLY A 49 7.51 -10.10 9.37
CA GLY A 49 6.25 -9.99 10.10
C GLY A 49 5.44 -8.77 9.67
N VAL A 50 6.08 -7.62 9.43
CA VAL A 50 5.39 -6.44 8.88
C VAL A 50 4.84 -6.75 7.50
N TYR A 51 5.65 -7.27 6.56
CA TYR A 51 5.19 -7.64 5.22
C TYR A 51 4.01 -8.62 5.24
N LEU A 52 4.07 -9.65 6.10
CA LEU A 52 2.98 -10.61 6.24
C LEU A 52 1.68 -9.94 6.71
N ASN A 53 1.78 -9.05 7.70
CA ASN A 53 0.61 -8.34 8.23
C ASN A 53 0.02 -7.33 7.24
N LEU A 54 0.79 -6.85 6.24
CA LEU A 54 0.23 -6.04 5.16
C LEU A 54 -0.80 -6.81 4.32
N SER A 55 -0.75 -8.14 4.30
CA SER A 55 -1.75 -8.97 3.61
C SER A 55 -3.07 -9.13 4.36
N ASP A 56 -3.23 -8.51 5.53
CA ASP A 56 -4.47 -8.51 6.30
C ASP A 56 -5.64 -7.96 5.45
N PRO A 57 -6.87 -8.53 5.56
CA PRO A 57 -8.05 -8.02 4.84
C PRO A 57 -8.36 -6.54 5.08
N GLU A 58 -8.05 -6.02 6.25
CA GLU A 58 -8.20 -4.60 6.59
C GLU A 58 -7.14 -3.70 5.94
N LEU A 59 -6.07 -4.29 5.38
CA LEU A 59 -5.01 -3.58 4.66
C LEU A 59 -5.00 -3.96 3.16
N TYR A 60 -3.81 -4.27 2.60
CA TYR A 60 -3.67 -4.55 1.17
C TYR A 60 -4.28 -5.90 0.76
N GLY A 61 -4.54 -6.80 1.70
CA GLY A 61 -5.28 -8.03 1.43
C GLY A 61 -6.78 -7.82 1.22
N GLY A 62 -7.28 -6.58 1.24
CA GLY A 62 -8.69 -6.26 1.07
C GLY A 62 -8.96 -4.76 0.92
N GLU A 63 -9.15 -4.04 2.02
CA GLU A 63 -9.74 -2.71 2.03
C GLU A 63 -8.92 -1.63 1.30
N LEU A 64 -7.58 -1.70 1.34
CA LEU A 64 -6.70 -0.77 0.63
C LEU A 64 -6.55 -1.07 -0.86
N GLN A 65 -7.06 -2.20 -1.34
CA GLN A 65 -7.03 -2.56 -2.75
C GLN A 65 -8.44 -2.70 -3.32
N PHE A 66 -8.95 -3.91 -3.38
CA PHE A 66 -10.21 -4.25 -4.04
C PHE A 66 -11.46 -4.07 -3.16
N GLY A 67 -11.32 -3.73 -1.89
CA GLY A 67 -12.40 -3.47 -0.95
C GLY A 67 -12.84 -2.01 -0.93
N LEU A 68 -12.73 -1.35 0.24
CA LEU A 68 -13.23 0.01 0.47
C LEU A 68 -12.76 1.01 -0.60
N VAL A 69 -11.45 1.05 -0.91
CA VAL A 69 -10.90 2.09 -1.79
C VAL A 69 -11.47 2.01 -3.20
N ASP A 70 -11.67 0.81 -3.74
CA ASP A 70 -12.31 0.62 -5.04
C ASP A 70 -13.82 0.87 -5.00
N VAL A 71 -14.47 0.58 -3.87
CA VAL A 71 -15.89 0.94 -3.66
C VAL A 71 -16.07 2.45 -3.68
N LEU A 72 -15.17 3.20 -3.05
CA LEU A 72 -15.18 4.68 -3.07
C LEU A 72 -14.95 5.24 -4.49
N ALA A 73 -14.24 4.50 -5.35
CA ALA A 73 -14.08 4.84 -6.76
C ALA A 73 -15.29 4.47 -7.63
N GLN A 74 -16.41 4.03 -7.04
CA GLN A 74 -17.62 3.60 -7.74
C GLN A 74 -17.36 2.47 -8.76
N THR A 75 -16.46 1.55 -8.39
CA THR A 75 -16.05 0.44 -9.26
C THR A 75 -17.12 -0.66 -9.34
N TYR A 76 -17.80 -0.92 -8.22
CA TYR A 76 -18.67 -2.08 -8.08
C TYR A 76 -20.15 -1.72 -7.97
N SER A 77 -20.98 -2.59 -8.53
CA SER A 77 -22.37 -2.72 -8.15
C SER A 77 -22.47 -3.61 -6.91
N ILE A 78 -23.03 -3.09 -5.82
CA ILE A 78 -23.08 -3.81 -4.55
C ILE A 78 -24.50 -4.38 -4.39
N SER A 79 -24.63 -5.71 -4.38
CA SER A 79 -25.90 -6.38 -4.09
C SER A 79 -25.90 -6.89 -2.66
N ASN A 80 -26.97 -6.57 -1.93
CA ASN A 80 -27.21 -7.11 -0.59
C ASN A 80 -28.12 -8.33 -0.69
N THR A 81 -27.64 -9.51 -0.31
CA THR A 81 -28.42 -10.75 -0.45
C THR A 81 -29.10 -11.21 0.84
N THR A 82 -28.76 -10.65 2.01
CA THR A 82 -29.39 -11.07 3.29
C THR A 82 -29.25 -9.99 4.36
N GLY A 83 -30.31 -9.32 4.67
CA GLY A 83 -30.77 -8.80 5.98
C GLY A 83 -29.87 -7.96 6.89
N GLY A 84 -28.62 -7.70 6.56
CA GLY A 84 -27.74 -6.78 7.28
C GLY A 84 -27.15 -5.82 6.27
N GLY A 85 -27.51 -4.54 6.34
CA GLY A 85 -26.97 -3.54 5.41
C GLY A 85 -25.47 -3.66 5.32
N SER A 86 -24.95 -4.04 4.17
CA SER A 86 -23.51 -4.10 3.98
C SER A 86 -22.92 -2.71 4.20
N ALA A 87 -21.89 -2.58 5.01
CA ALA A 87 -21.18 -1.31 5.20
C ALA A 87 -20.73 -0.70 3.87
N TYR A 88 -20.50 -1.52 2.85
CA TYR A 88 -20.15 -1.05 1.49
C TYR A 88 -21.30 -0.32 0.79
N LEU A 89 -22.58 -0.62 1.08
CA LEU A 89 -23.71 0.16 0.55
C LEU A 89 -23.71 1.60 1.08
N TYR A 90 -23.24 1.78 2.31
CA TYR A 90 -23.06 3.10 2.89
C TYR A 90 -21.79 3.78 2.35
N ALA A 91 -20.70 3.01 2.17
CA ALA A 91 -19.46 3.54 1.61
C ALA A 91 -19.64 4.06 0.18
N VAL A 92 -20.39 3.35 -0.68
CA VAL A 92 -20.65 3.77 -2.07
C VAL A 92 -21.48 5.06 -2.14
N SER A 93 -22.23 5.39 -1.10
CA SER A 93 -22.96 6.64 -0.95
C SER A 93 -22.26 7.69 -0.08
N TYR A 94 -21.02 7.41 0.36
CA TYR A 94 -20.20 8.24 1.25
C TYR A 94 -20.89 8.54 2.59
N ASP A 95 -21.76 7.65 3.05
CA ASP A 95 -22.38 7.71 4.39
C ASP A 95 -21.40 7.15 5.43
N TRP A 96 -20.47 8.01 5.85
CA TRP A 96 -19.37 7.66 6.73
C TRP A 96 -19.83 7.14 8.11
N ASN A 97 -20.98 7.58 8.59
CA ASN A 97 -21.47 7.17 9.91
C ASN A 97 -21.83 5.69 9.97
N ASN A 98 -22.29 5.14 8.84
CA ASN A 98 -22.77 3.76 8.75
C ASN A 98 -21.75 2.78 8.15
N CYS A 99 -20.55 3.26 7.75
CA CYS A 99 -19.49 2.39 7.21
C CYS A 99 -18.18 2.41 8.02
N LYS A 100 -18.20 2.88 9.26
CA LYS A 100 -17.02 2.95 10.16
C LYS A 100 -16.28 1.63 10.28
N THR A 101 -16.98 0.53 10.31
CA THR A 101 -16.42 -0.83 10.39
C THR A 101 -15.48 -1.21 9.24
N LEU A 102 -15.45 -0.44 8.15
CA LEU A 102 -14.52 -0.64 7.05
C LEU A 102 -13.20 0.14 7.22
N PHE A 103 -13.26 1.34 7.78
CA PHE A 103 -12.09 2.22 7.81
C PHE A 103 -11.44 2.39 9.19
N GLU A 104 -12.17 2.20 10.29
CA GLU A 104 -11.57 2.25 11.64
C GLU A 104 -10.54 1.13 11.87
N PRO A 105 -10.84 -0.16 11.55
CA PRO A 105 -9.84 -1.22 11.65
C PRO A 105 -8.66 -1.03 10.69
N LEU A 106 -8.88 -0.44 9.51
CA LEU A 106 -7.80 -0.11 8.57
C LEU A 106 -6.82 0.89 9.19
N TRP A 107 -7.32 1.96 9.81
CA TRP A 107 -6.50 2.94 10.54
C TRP A 107 -5.68 2.26 11.65
N GLU A 108 -6.33 1.51 12.52
CA GLU A 108 -5.69 0.80 13.64
C GLU A 108 -4.59 -0.16 13.17
N LYS A 109 -4.88 -0.98 12.16
CA LYS A 109 -3.93 -1.93 11.60
C LYS A 109 -2.74 -1.25 10.95
N ALA A 110 -2.97 -0.17 10.19
CA ALA A 110 -1.91 0.58 9.56
C ALA A 110 -0.96 1.21 10.60
N TYR A 111 -1.49 1.87 11.63
CA TYR A 111 -0.66 2.42 12.71
C TYR A 111 0.02 1.34 13.55
N THR A 112 -0.58 0.17 13.70
CA THR A 112 0.09 -0.99 14.30
C THR A 112 1.34 -1.40 13.50
N GLN A 113 1.27 -1.45 12.18
CA GLN A 113 2.44 -1.77 11.36
C GLN A 113 3.47 -0.64 11.36
N ILE A 114 3.05 0.61 11.42
CA ILE A 114 3.94 1.77 11.62
C ILE A 114 4.68 1.63 12.95
N ALA A 115 4.01 1.27 14.02
CA ALA A 115 4.64 1.02 15.33
C ALA A 115 5.66 -0.14 15.27
N ASN A 116 5.35 -1.21 14.53
CA ASN A 116 6.29 -2.30 14.30
C ASN A 116 7.54 -1.84 13.54
N CYS A 117 7.39 -1.01 12.50
CA CYS A 117 8.52 -0.39 11.79
C CYS A 117 9.37 0.48 12.74
N ASN A 118 8.73 1.31 13.57
CA ASN A 118 9.41 2.13 14.56
C ASN A 118 10.17 1.29 15.59
N ASN A 119 9.59 0.16 15.99
CA ASN A 119 10.25 -0.76 16.93
C ASN A 119 11.50 -1.41 16.31
N ILE A 120 11.45 -1.80 15.04
CA ILE A 120 12.63 -2.28 14.30
C ILE A 120 13.69 -1.18 14.27
N LEU A 121 13.33 0.03 13.84
CA LEU A 121 14.27 1.16 13.72
C LEU A 121 14.91 1.53 15.06
N LYS A 122 14.13 1.55 16.14
CA LYS A 122 14.62 1.81 17.50
C LYS A 122 15.69 0.79 17.93
N HIS A 123 15.48 -0.50 17.66
CA HIS A 123 16.41 -1.55 18.05
C HIS A 123 17.59 -1.71 17.09
N LEU A 124 17.54 -1.16 15.87
CA LEU A 124 18.70 -1.11 14.98
C LEU A 124 19.81 -0.23 15.53
N GLU A 125 19.47 0.83 16.25
CA GLU A 125 20.43 1.75 16.81
C GLU A 125 21.41 1.02 17.75
N GLY A 126 22.71 1.13 17.49
CA GLY A 126 23.76 0.46 18.24
C GLY A 126 24.00 -1.02 17.89
N ASN A 127 23.19 -1.63 17.05
CA ASN A 127 23.25 -3.07 16.74
C ASN A 127 23.83 -3.41 15.36
N ARG A 128 24.47 -2.47 14.67
CA ARG A 128 25.09 -2.70 13.35
C ARG A 128 26.02 -3.93 13.31
N GLY A 129 26.77 -4.17 14.38
CA GLY A 129 27.71 -5.31 14.47
C GLY A 129 27.08 -6.71 14.46
N LEU A 130 25.74 -6.81 14.58
CA LEU A 130 25.05 -8.09 14.45
C LEU A 130 24.87 -8.54 13.01
N PHE A 131 24.96 -7.61 12.05
CA PHE A 131 24.56 -7.87 10.65
C PHE A 131 25.77 -8.13 9.76
N PRO A 132 25.62 -9.05 8.78
CA PRO A 132 26.49 -9.08 7.63
C PRO A 132 26.49 -7.73 6.89
N GLU A 133 27.55 -7.46 6.13
CA GLU A 133 27.73 -6.22 5.38
C GLU A 133 26.50 -5.91 4.50
N GLY A 134 25.98 -4.70 4.61
CA GLY A 134 24.85 -4.18 3.84
C GLY A 134 23.45 -4.63 4.33
N ASN A 135 23.33 -5.66 5.17
CA ASN A 135 22.02 -6.14 5.63
C ASN A 135 21.36 -5.17 6.64
N TYR A 136 22.19 -4.54 7.49
CA TYR A 136 21.72 -3.49 8.39
C TYR A 136 21.02 -2.37 7.63
N GLU A 137 21.66 -1.88 6.57
CA GLU A 137 21.16 -0.81 5.72
C GLU A 137 19.89 -1.19 4.99
N ILE A 138 19.78 -2.44 4.53
CA ILE A 138 18.56 -2.96 3.89
C ILE A 138 17.40 -3.00 4.90
N VAL A 139 17.63 -3.48 6.13
CA VAL A 139 16.58 -3.49 7.17
C VAL A 139 16.14 -2.08 7.54
N GLU A 140 17.11 -1.13 7.71
CA GLU A 140 16.79 0.28 7.96
C GLU A 140 15.94 0.87 6.82
N ALA A 141 16.36 0.65 5.59
CA ALA A 141 15.71 1.17 4.40
C ALA A 141 14.27 0.66 4.26
N GLU A 142 14.08 -0.66 4.36
CA GLU A 142 12.75 -1.26 4.20
C GLU A 142 11.81 -0.86 5.34
N ALA A 143 12.28 -0.81 6.60
CA ALA A 143 11.45 -0.36 7.71
C ALA A 143 11.00 1.10 7.54
N ARG A 144 11.89 2.00 7.06
CA ARG A 144 11.52 3.39 6.72
C ARG A 144 10.57 3.47 5.55
N ALA A 145 10.82 2.73 4.49
CA ALA A 145 9.98 2.73 3.28
C ALA A 145 8.58 2.20 3.57
N LEU A 146 8.44 1.13 4.37
CA LEU A 146 7.16 0.58 4.81
C LEU A 146 6.39 1.59 5.67
N ARG A 147 7.08 2.24 6.63
CA ARG A 147 6.50 3.30 7.45
C ARG A 147 5.98 4.46 6.60
N ALA A 148 6.76 4.90 5.65
CA ALA A 148 6.41 5.98 4.73
C ALA A 148 5.26 5.60 3.80
N MET A 149 5.24 4.39 3.25
CA MET A 149 4.16 3.86 2.40
C MET A 149 2.83 3.84 3.15
N LEU A 150 2.82 3.33 4.36
CA LEU A 150 1.61 3.27 5.19
C LEU A 150 1.09 4.68 5.53
N HIS A 151 1.98 5.61 5.91
CA HIS A 151 1.58 7.00 6.14
C HIS A 151 1.08 7.68 4.86
N LEU A 152 1.65 7.37 3.69
CA LEU A 152 1.18 7.91 2.41
C LEU A 152 -0.25 7.43 2.12
N ASP A 153 -0.55 6.16 2.36
CA ASP A 153 -1.88 5.62 2.12
C ASP A 153 -2.91 6.15 3.14
N LEU A 154 -2.52 6.27 4.41
CA LEU A 154 -3.34 6.96 5.42
C LEU A 154 -3.59 8.42 5.04
N LEU A 155 -2.57 9.15 4.60
CA LEU A 155 -2.71 10.53 4.13
C LEU A 155 -3.65 10.61 2.93
N ARG A 156 -3.49 9.71 1.95
CA ARG A 156 -4.32 9.68 0.75
C ARG A 156 -5.78 9.34 1.04
N LEU A 157 -6.05 8.57 2.10
CA LEU A 157 -7.40 8.18 2.48
C LEU A 157 -8.05 9.18 3.44
N PHE A 158 -7.38 9.51 4.55
CA PHE A 158 -7.93 10.30 5.67
C PHE A 158 -7.59 11.79 5.62
N GLY A 159 -6.53 12.19 4.92
CA GLY A 159 -6.19 13.59 4.75
C GLY A 159 -7.08 14.29 3.72
N PRO A 160 -7.16 15.63 3.72
CA PRO A 160 -7.84 16.38 2.68
C PRO A 160 -7.16 16.25 1.32
N SER A 161 -7.88 16.60 0.23
CA SER A 161 -7.30 16.60 -1.12
C SER A 161 -6.15 17.60 -1.22
N PRO A 162 -5.01 17.26 -1.85
CA PRO A 162 -3.90 18.18 -2.03
C PRO A 162 -4.25 19.40 -2.89
N ALA A 163 -5.20 19.27 -3.83
CA ALA A 163 -5.61 20.33 -4.75
C ALA A 163 -6.16 21.60 -4.07
N GLY A 164 -6.56 21.51 -2.80
CA GLY A 164 -7.04 22.67 -2.04
C GLY A 164 -6.71 22.59 -0.56
N GLY A 165 -5.81 21.68 -0.16
CA GLY A 165 -5.65 21.36 1.24
C GLY A 165 -4.24 21.15 1.76
N MET A 166 -3.18 21.60 1.08
CA MET A 166 -1.77 21.36 1.53
C MET A 166 -1.49 21.89 2.94
N SER A 167 -2.08 23.03 3.32
CA SER A 167 -1.95 23.63 4.65
C SER A 167 -2.97 23.11 5.68
N LYS A 168 -3.97 22.32 5.25
CA LYS A 168 -4.98 21.79 6.16
C LYS A 168 -4.40 20.66 7.03
N PRO A 169 -4.92 20.49 8.27
CA PRO A 169 -4.59 19.34 9.11
C PRO A 169 -4.94 18.02 8.39
N ALA A 170 -4.08 17.03 8.54
CA ALA A 170 -4.24 15.72 7.88
C ALA A 170 -4.18 14.57 8.89
N ILE A 171 -3.00 14.00 9.11
CA ILE A 171 -2.79 12.83 9.97
C ILE A 171 -1.56 13.00 10.86
N PRO A 172 -1.45 12.31 11.98
CA PRO A 172 -0.19 12.19 12.72
C PRO A 172 0.87 11.43 11.91
N TYR A 173 2.12 11.91 11.91
CA TYR A 173 3.24 11.14 11.41
C TYR A 173 4.01 10.53 12.59
N VAL A 174 3.83 9.23 12.79
CA VAL A 174 4.35 8.49 13.95
C VAL A 174 5.71 7.89 13.60
N ASP A 175 6.81 8.52 14.04
CA ASP A 175 8.19 8.13 13.71
C ASP A 175 9.01 7.61 14.91
N ALA A 176 8.37 7.42 16.06
CA ALA A 176 9.00 6.88 17.27
C ALA A 176 8.04 5.98 18.07
N VAL A 177 8.61 5.19 18.97
CA VAL A 177 7.87 4.40 19.96
C VAL A 177 7.75 5.23 21.24
N VAL A 178 6.59 5.83 21.44
CA VAL A 178 6.27 6.66 22.62
C VAL A 178 4.87 6.33 23.16
N THR A 179 4.58 6.79 24.36
CA THR A 179 3.30 6.57 25.05
C THR A 179 2.34 7.75 24.96
N VAL A 180 2.76 8.84 24.31
CA VAL A 180 1.94 10.05 24.12
C VAL A 180 1.49 10.14 22.67
N PRO A 181 0.27 10.64 22.42
CA PRO A 181 -0.21 10.83 21.05
C PRO A 181 0.64 11.83 20.26
N PHE A 182 0.92 11.50 19.00
CA PHE A 182 1.56 12.43 18.07
C PHE A 182 0.59 13.52 17.61
N PRO A 183 1.08 14.75 17.39
CA PRO A 183 0.24 15.81 16.85
C PRO A 183 -0.13 15.54 15.39
N GLN A 184 -1.32 15.94 15.01
CA GLN A 184 -1.74 16.00 13.62
C GLN A 184 -0.88 16.99 12.85
N LEU A 185 -0.35 16.59 11.70
CA LEU A 185 0.40 17.45 10.79
C LEU A 185 -0.46 17.94 9.64
N THR A 186 -0.03 18.99 8.95
CA THR A 186 -0.64 19.38 7.67
C THR A 186 -0.29 18.38 6.56
N VAL A 187 -1.06 18.37 5.47
CA VAL A 187 -0.76 17.54 4.29
C VAL A 187 0.69 17.75 3.84
N GLU A 188 1.13 19.01 3.72
CA GLU A 188 2.49 19.35 3.30
C GLU A 188 3.55 18.77 4.25
N LYS A 189 3.42 19.00 5.55
CA LYS A 189 4.37 18.48 6.55
C LYS A 189 4.38 16.96 6.62
N THR A 190 3.22 16.33 6.45
CA THR A 190 3.14 14.85 6.39
C THR A 190 3.89 14.33 5.17
N LEU A 191 3.70 14.95 3.98
CA LEU A 191 4.43 14.59 2.77
C LEU A 191 5.93 14.81 2.89
N GLU A 192 6.39 15.89 3.55
CA GLU A 192 7.82 16.12 3.82
C GLU A 192 8.43 14.99 4.64
N ARG A 193 7.73 14.51 5.67
CA ARG A 193 8.19 13.37 6.48
C ARG A 193 8.21 12.07 5.69
N ILE A 194 7.15 11.79 4.92
CA ILE A 194 7.07 10.62 4.04
C ILE A 194 8.23 10.61 3.04
N ILE A 195 8.44 11.73 2.35
CA ILE A 195 9.50 11.87 1.36
C ILE A 195 10.87 11.71 2.01
N GLY A 196 11.10 12.31 3.17
CA GLY A 196 12.36 12.18 3.90
C GLY A 196 12.71 10.73 4.28
N ASP A 197 11.73 9.94 4.72
CA ASP A 197 11.95 8.51 4.98
C ASP A 197 12.23 7.73 3.70
N LEU A 198 11.52 8.04 2.61
CA LEU A 198 11.72 7.38 1.31
C LEU A 198 13.07 7.74 0.69
N GLU A 199 13.50 9.00 0.75
CA GLU A 199 14.82 9.43 0.25
C GLU A 199 15.95 8.75 1.04
N ARG A 200 15.82 8.70 2.36
CA ARG A 200 16.80 7.96 3.18
C ARG A 200 16.84 6.48 2.82
N ALA A 201 15.69 5.85 2.63
CA ALA A 201 15.61 4.45 2.21
C ALA A 201 16.24 4.26 0.82
N PHE A 202 15.96 5.15 -0.13
CA PHE A 202 16.50 5.13 -1.48
C PHE A 202 18.03 5.20 -1.48
N ASP A 203 18.62 6.12 -0.70
CA ASP A 203 20.08 6.28 -0.61
C ASP A 203 20.75 5.04 -0.02
N LEU A 204 20.15 4.42 0.99
CA LEU A 204 20.65 3.18 1.58
C LEU A 204 20.60 2.01 0.58
N LEU A 205 19.48 1.86 -0.15
CA LEU A 205 19.29 0.76 -1.11
C LEU A 205 20.15 0.95 -2.36
N LYS A 206 20.41 2.17 -2.79
CA LYS A 206 21.29 2.45 -3.93
C LYS A 206 22.69 1.84 -3.77
N VAL A 207 23.16 1.69 -2.54
CA VAL A 207 24.48 1.12 -2.25
C VAL A 207 24.41 -0.36 -1.89
N ASN A 208 23.34 -0.79 -1.21
CA ASN A 208 23.31 -2.08 -0.53
C ASN A 208 22.33 -3.10 -1.13
N ASP A 209 21.41 -2.65 -2.03
CA ASP A 209 20.41 -3.55 -2.60
C ASP A 209 21.02 -4.38 -3.77
N PRO A 210 21.14 -5.71 -3.64
CA PRO A 210 21.65 -6.54 -4.72
C PRO A 210 20.78 -6.53 -5.97
N TYR A 211 19.50 -6.19 -5.85
CA TYR A 211 18.61 -6.07 -7.00
C TYR A 211 18.97 -4.89 -7.91
N PHE A 212 19.67 -3.89 -7.38
CA PHE A 212 20.18 -2.73 -8.12
C PHE A 212 21.68 -2.84 -8.40
N THR A 213 22.48 -3.24 -7.39
CA THR A 213 23.95 -3.27 -7.52
C THR A 213 24.47 -4.50 -8.27
N GLY A 214 23.59 -5.48 -8.54
CA GLY A 214 23.94 -6.80 -9.01
C GLY A 214 24.38 -7.73 -7.87
N ILE A 215 24.12 -9.02 -8.05
CA ILE A 215 24.58 -10.05 -7.12
C ILE A 215 25.99 -10.44 -7.56
N PRO A 216 27.02 -10.38 -6.68
CA PRO A 216 28.33 -10.88 -7.03
C PRO A 216 28.24 -12.36 -7.44
N ASP A 217 28.80 -12.70 -8.60
CA ASP A 217 28.85 -14.07 -9.09
C ASP A 217 29.54 -14.97 -8.07
N GLY A 218 28.86 -15.99 -7.59
CA GLY A 218 29.44 -17.15 -6.91
C GLY A 218 29.29 -17.23 -5.39
N GLU A 219 28.64 -16.31 -4.67
CA GLU A 219 28.58 -16.32 -3.20
C GLU A 219 27.18 -16.48 -2.58
N PHE A 220 26.20 -17.07 -3.27
CA PHE A 220 24.87 -17.27 -2.68
C PHE A 220 24.67 -18.67 -2.12
N ASP A 221 24.85 -18.79 -0.80
CA ASP A 221 24.35 -19.93 -0.04
C ASP A 221 22.92 -19.64 0.45
N PHE A 222 21.94 -20.37 -0.09
CA PHE A 222 20.52 -20.27 0.24
C PHE A 222 20.19 -20.55 1.71
N MET A 223 21.11 -21.12 2.47
CA MET A 223 20.89 -21.64 3.82
C MET A 223 21.44 -20.73 4.93
N THR A 224 22.14 -19.67 4.58
CA THR A 224 22.72 -18.72 5.54
C THR A 224 21.98 -17.37 5.55
N ALA A 225 22.42 -16.43 6.39
CA ALA A 225 21.92 -15.05 6.47
C ALA A 225 21.80 -14.34 5.09
N ASN A 226 22.43 -14.88 4.07
CA ASN A 226 22.34 -14.45 2.67
C ASN A 226 20.96 -14.65 2.05
N GLY A 227 20.11 -15.55 2.55
CA GLY A 227 18.71 -15.69 2.11
C GLY A 227 17.88 -14.42 2.30
N PHE A 228 18.26 -13.55 3.21
CA PHE A 228 17.62 -12.24 3.39
C PHE A 228 17.73 -11.33 2.16
N ARG A 229 18.79 -11.47 1.36
CA ARG A 229 19.00 -10.68 0.14
C ARG A 229 18.31 -11.24 -1.11
N GLN A 230 17.64 -12.39 -0.98
CA GLN A 230 16.91 -13.01 -2.08
C GLN A 230 15.44 -12.57 -2.12
N ASN A 231 14.75 -12.86 -3.24
CA ASN A 231 13.34 -12.57 -3.46
C ASN A 231 13.00 -11.09 -3.15
N ARG A 232 13.91 -10.21 -3.54
CA ARG A 232 13.76 -8.77 -3.33
C ARG A 232 12.64 -8.17 -4.17
N GLU A 233 12.22 -8.84 -5.23
CA GLU A 233 11.07 -8.50 -6.07
C GLU A 233 9.74 -8.50 -5.29
N TYR A 234 9.66 -9.24 -4.19
CA TYR A 234 8.47 -9.27 -3.33
C TYR A 234 8.52 -8.25 -2.19
N ARG A 235 9.57 -7.42 -2.12
CA ARG A 235 9.77 -6.44 -1.05
C ARG A 235 10.02 -5.06 -1.64
N LEU A 236 10.10 -4.04 -0.78
CA LEU A 236 10.48 -2.69 -1.18
C LEU A 236 11.99 -2.65 -1.49
N ASN A 237 12.33 -3.01 -2.71
CA ASN A 237 13.68 -2.91 -3.27
C ASN A 237 13.97 -1.46 -3.73
N TYR A 238 15.17 -1.20 -4.26
CA TYR A 238 15.57 0.11 -4.78
C TYR A 238 14.53 0.71 -5.75
N TYR A 239 14.02 -0.09 -6.69
CA TYR A 239 13.05 0.36 -7.69
C TYR A 239 11.65 0.57 -7.09
N GLY A 240 11.26 -0.27 -6.13
CA GLY A 240 10.00 -0.08 -5.40
C GLY A 240 9.99 1.22 -4.60
N VAL A 241 11.11 1.55 -3.93
CA VAL A 241 11.24 2.83 -3.22
C VAL A 241 11.30 4.01 -4.20
N SER A 242 11.96 3.84 -5.37
CA SER A 242 11.94 4.88 -6.42
C SER A 242 10.52 5.14 -6.92
N ALA A 243 9.73 4.10 -7.17
CA ALA A 243 8.34 4.25 -7.60
C ALA A 243 7.45 4.89 -6.51
N LEU A 244 7.67 4.56 -5.21
CA LEU A 244 7.01 5.25 -4.10
C LEU A 244 7.37 6.75 -4.02
N LEU A 245 8.63 7.10 -4.27
CA LEU A 245 9.06 8.50 -4.35
C LEU A 245 8.37 9.22 -5.53
N ALA A 246 8.29 8.58 -6.69
CA ALA A 246 7.56 9.13 -7.84
C ALA A 246 6.08 9.39 -7.48
N ARG A 247 5.41 8.44 -6.82
CA ARG A 247 4.03 8.57 -6.33
C ARG A 247 3.88 9.69 -5.30
N ALA A 248 4.78 9.79 -4.32
CA ALA A 248 4.73 10.79 -3.25
C ALA A 248 4.98 12.21 -3.78
N TYR A 249 5.98 12.38 -4.65
CA TYR A 249 6.27 13.67 -5.28
C TYR A 249 5.15 14.11 -6.21
N LEU A 250 4.56 13.17 -6.97
CA LEU A 250 3.39 13.48 -7.79
C LEU A 250 2.19 13.91 -6.93
N TYR A 251 1.97 13.25 -5.78
CA TYR A 251 0.92 13.64 -4.84
C TYR A 251 1.19 15.02 -4.22
N LYS A 252 2.46 15.37 -4.01
CA LYS A 252 2.89 16.71 -3.57
C LYS A 252 2.74 17.78 -4.66
N GLY A 253 2.63 17.38 -5.93
CA GLY A 253 2.58 18.29 -7.09
C GLY A 253 3.94 18.60 -7.69
N ASP A 254 5.02 18.02 -7.21
CA ASP A 254 6.37 18.16 -7.77
C ASP A 254 6.59 17.19 -8.93
N LYS A 255 6.13 17.60 -10.12
CA LYS A 255 6.20 16.81 -11.35
C LYS A 255 7.64 16.51 -11.78
N SER A 256 8.57 17.43 -11.55
CA SER A 256 9.97 17.26 -11.94
C SER A 256 10.61 16.12 -11.15
N LYS A 257 10.43 16.11 -9.82
CA LYS A 257 10.92 15.04 -8.96
C LYS A 257 10.18 13.72 -9.21
N ALA A 258 8.88 13.77 -9.44
CA ALA A 258 8.10 12.57 -9.77
C ALA A 258 8.63 11.90 -11.05
N LEU A 259 8.91 12.68 -12.10
CA LEU A 259 9.49 12.18 -13.35
C LEU A 259 10.91 11.64 -13.14
N GLU A 260 11.76 12.34 -12.36
CA GLU A 260 13.12 11.89 -12.05
C GLU A 260 13.13 10.47 -11.47
N TYR A 261 12.26 10.20 -10.47
CA TYR A 261 12.20 8.89 -9.85
C TYR A 261 11.49 7.84 -10.71
N ALA A 262 10.48 8.22 -11.47
CA ALA A 262 9.81 7.33 -12.41
C ALA A 262 10.77 6.82 -13.51
N THR A 263 11.60 7.69 -14.06
CA THR A 263 12.56 7.32 -15.13
C THR A 263 13.64 6.36 -14.65
N LYS A 264 14.01 6.36 -13.36
CA LYS A 264 14.93 5.37 -12.79
C LYS A 264 14.36 3.94 -12.87
N VAL A 265 13.05 3.80 -12.70
CA VAL A 265 12.37 2.51 -12.79
C VAL A 265 12.17 2.08 -14.24
N ASN A 266 11.77 3.02 -15.12
CA ASN A 266 11.59 2.73 -16.55
C ASN A 266 12.90 2.30 -17.25
N GLY A 267 14.05 2.67 -16.69
CA GLY A 267 15.37 2.25 -17.15
C GLY A 267 15.86 0.92 -16.59
N ALA A 268 15.07 0.27 -15.73
CA ALA A 268 15.39 -1.03 -15.11
C ALA A 268 14.94 -2.20 -15.99
N ASP A 269 15.37 -3.40 -15.65
CA ASP A 269 15.06 -4.64 -16.37
C ASP A 269 13.66 -5.19 -16.02
N TYR A 270 12.65 -4.31 -15.97
CA TYR A 270 11.23 -4.68 -15.89
C TYR A 270 10.61 -4.65 -17.28
N HIS A 271 9.65 -5.54 -17.53
CA HIS A 271 8.92 -5.57 -18.79
C HIS A 271 7.41 -5.75 -18.58
N PHE A 272 6.65 -5.35 -19.58
CA PHE A 272 5.22 -5.57 -19.58
C PHE A 272 4.90 -7.05 -19.82
N THR A 273 4.00 -7.60 -19.02
CA THR A 273 3.60 -9.00 -19.07
C THR A 273 2.93 -9.32 -20.42
N THR A 274 3.39 -10.39 -21.07
CA THR A 274 2.81 -10.89 -22.30
C THR A 274 1.68 -11.89 -22.06
N GLN A 275 0.85 -12.16 -23.09
CA GLN A 275 -0.19 -13.19 -23.01
C GLN A 275 0.42 -14.59 -22.85
N GLU A 276 1.58 -14.82 -23.47
CA GLU A 276 2.31 -16.08 -23.37
C GLU A 276 2.78 -16.35 -21.95
N GLU A 277 3.32 -15.33 -21.27
CA GLU A 277 3.72 -15.41 -19.85
C GLU A 277 2.52 -15.70 -18.95
N MET A 278 1.40 -14.97 -19.15
CA MET A 278 0.18 -15.21 -18.37
C MET A 278 -0.32 -16.65 -18.56
N ASN A 279 -0.32 -17.16 -19.77
CA ASN A 279 -0.74 -18.52 -20.08
C ASN A 279 0.23 -19.55 -19.47
N ALA A 280 1.52 -19.33 -19.59
CA ALA A 280 2.57 -20.22 -19.05
C ALA A 280 2.52 -20.32 -17.52
N MET A 281 2.27 -19.19 -16.85
CA MET A 281 2.13 -19.13 -15.39
C MET A 281 0.75 -19.57 -14.90
N GLY A 282 -0.25 -19.63 -15.77
CA GLY A 282 -1.65 -19.87 -15.40
C GLY A 282 -2.24 -18.76 -14.52
N VAL A 283 -1.81 -17.52 -14.73
CA VAL A 283 -2.20 -16.35 -13.91
C VAL A 283 -2.97 -15.32 -14.73
N THR A 284 -3.77 -14.53 -14.04
CA THR A 284 -4.59 -13.46 -14.62
C THR A 284 -4.03 -12.07 -14.33
N LEU A 285 -3.09 -11.96 -13.40
CA LEU A 285 -2.38 -10.74 -13.02
C LEU A 285 -1.11 -10.58 -13.87
N CYS A 286 -0.79 -9.34 -14.20
CA CYS A 286 0.46 -8.99 -14.93
C CYS A 286 1.68 -9.06 -14.00
N TYR A 287 2.20 -10.26 -13.80
CA TYR A 287 3.26 -10.56 -12.82
C TYR A 287 4.59 -9.89 -13.13
N SER A 288 5.04 -9.91 -14.38
CA SER A 288 6.34 -9.35 -14.79
C SER A 288 6.41 -7.82 -14.62
N GLU A 289 5.25 -7.18 -14.41
CA GLU A 289 5.15 -5.75 -14.16
C GLU A 289 5.22 -5.37 -12.67
N ILE A 290 5.21 -6.34 -11.76
CA ILE A 290 5.18 -6.06 -10.32
C ILE A 290 6.59 -5.63 -9.87
N ILE A 291 6.72 -4.36 -9.48
CA ILE A 291 7.96 -3.78 -8.96
C ILE A 291 8.11 -4.09 -7.48
N SER A 292 7.01 -4.05 -6.76
CA SER A 292 6.91 -4.49 -5.36
C SER A 292 5.54 -5.08 -5.10
N GLY A 293 5.50 -6.15 -4.33
CA GLY A 293 4.26 -6.86 -3.99
C GLY A 293 4.37 -7.57 -2.66
N ILE A 294 3.25 -8.07 -2.18
CA ILE A 294 3.19 -8.88 -0.98
C ILE A 294 2.96 -10.33 -1.43
N TYR A 295 3.89 -11.21 -1.07
CA TYR A 295 3.70 -12.65 -1.32
C TYR A 295 2.69 -13.22 -0.32
N LEU A 296 1.65 -13.83 -0.86
CA LEU A 296 0.68 -14.60 -0.08
C LEU A 296 0.42 -15.92 -0.80
N LYS A 297 0.53 -17.03 -0.07
CA LYS A 297 0.28 -18.35 -0.67
C LYS A 297 -1.04 -18.35 -1.43
N ASN A 298 -1.05 -18.83 -2.67
CA ASN A 298 -2.22 -18.81 -3.56
C ASN A 298 -3.53 -19.25 -2.88
N THR A 299 -3.49 -20.35 -2.11
CA THR A 299 -4.67 -20.86 -1.39
C THR A 299 -5.23 -19.87 -0.35
N LEU A 300 -4.36 -19.03 0.25
CA LEU A 300 -4.77 -18.01 1.21
C LEU A 300 -5.32 -16.80 0.48
N LEU A 301 -4.65 -16.34 -0.57
CA LEU A 301 -5.09 -15.22 -1.39
C LEU A 301 -6.46 -15.52 -2.02
N LYS A 302 -6.60 -16.70 -2.62
CA LYS A 302 -7.88 -17.16 -3.18
C LYS A 302 -8.99 -17.18 -2.12
N LYS A 303 -8.76 -17.80 -0.96
CA LYS A 303 -9.73 -17.84 0.13
C LYS A 303 -10.14 -16.45 0.61
N GLN A 304 -9.18 -15.50 0.60
CA GLN A 304 -9.41 -14.13 1.01
C GLN A 304 -10.28 -13.38 0.01
N THR A 305 -9.95 -13.46 -1.28
CA THR A 305 -10.68 -12.78 -2.36
C THR A 305 -12.07 -13.40 -2.65
N GLU A 306 -12.24 -14.70 -2.39
CA GLU A 306 -13.55 -15.37 -2.50
C GLU A 306 -14.62 -14.75 -1.59
N LYS A 307 -14.26 -14.06 -0.53
CA LYS A 307 -15.22 -13.35 0.33
C LYS A 307 -15.99 -12.25 -0.41
N TRP A 308 -15.38 -11.65 -1.43
CA TRP A 308 -15.95 -10.54 -2.20
C TRP A 308 -16.38 -10.94 -3.60
N PHE A 309 -15.66 -11.86 -4.25
CA PHE A 309 -15.76 -12.11 -5.69
C PHE A 309 -16.30 -13.49 -6.07
N SER A 310 -16.61 -14.37 -5.13
CA SER A 310 -17.15 -15.70 -5.46
C SER A 310 -18.67 -15.79 -5.35
N GLU A 311 -19.24 -16.87 -5.87
CA GLU A 311 -20.67 -17.21 -5.69
C GLU A 311 -21.04 -17.42 -4.24
N ASN A 312 -20.10 -17.97 -3.48
CA ASN A 312 -20.23 -18.23 -2.07
C ASN A 312 -19.75 -17.05 -1.22
N ALA A 313 -19.48 -15.90 -1.83
CA ALA A 313 -19.23 -14.67 -1.10
C ALA A 313 -20.39 -14.42 -0.16
N GLY A 314 -20.10 -14.10 1.11
CA GLY A 314 -21.10 -13.90 2.14
C GLY A 314 -22.16 -12.84 1.79
N SER A 315 -22.58 -12.05 2.76
CA SER A 315 -23.61 -11.02 2.55
C SER A 315 -23.23 -9.90 1.57
N THR A 316 -21.94 -9.75 1.22
CA THR A 316 -21.47 -8.68 0.33
C THR A 316 -20.78 -9.26 -0.88
N LYS A 317 -21.37 -9.00 -2.06
CA LYS A 317 -20.77 -9.37 -3.34
C LYS A 317 -20.40 -8.11 -4.08
N LEU A 318 -19.10 -7.96 -4.40
CA LEU A 318 -18.60 -6.89 -5.25
C LEU A 318 -18.66 -7.40 -6.71
N LYS A 319 -19.62 -6.89 -7.45
CA LYS A 319 -19.86 -7.28 -8.84
C LYS A 319 -19.68 -6.07 -9.76
N ILE A 320 -19.41 -6.34 -11.01
CA ILE A 320 -19.35 -5.31 -12.06
C ILE A 320 -20.33 -5.67 -13.13
N SER A 321 -21.14 -4.71 -13.59
CA SER A 321 -22.06 -4.98 -14.71
C SER A 321 -21.27 -5.28 -15.98
N SER A 322 -21.70 -6.27 -16.76
CA SER A 322 -21.07 -6.58 -18.04
C SER A 322 -21.04 -5.36 -18.96
N ALA A 323 -22.12 -4.55 -18.97
CA ALA A 323 -22.17 -3.29 -19.71
C ALA A 323 -21.16 -2.26 -19.17
N GLY A 324 -20.93 -2.21 -17.85
CA GLY A 324 -19.90 -1.36 -17.24
C GLY A 324 -18.50 -1.73 -17.70
N VAL A 325 -18.18 -3.02 -17.74
CA VAL A 325 -16.89 -3.51 -18.28
C VAL A 325 -16.75 -3.17 -19.77
N GLU A 326 -17.79 -3.39 -20.58
CA GLU A 326 -17.77 -3.03 -22.00
C GLU A 326 -17.52 -1.53 -22.21
N THR A 327 -18.14 -0.69 -21.39
CA THR A 327 -17.94 0.76 -21.42
C THR A 327 -16.54 1.15 -20.94
N LEU A 328 -16.08 0.62 -19.80
CA LEU A 328 -14.75 0.90 -19.25
C LEU A 328 -13.64 0.59 -20.24
N PHE A 329 -13.74 -0.57 -20.90
CA PHE A 329 -12.73 -0.99 -21.88
C PHE A 329 -13.00 -0.49 -23.30
N GLU A 330 -14.02 0.35 -23.52
CA GLU A 330 -14.33 0.95 -24.82
C GLU A 330 -14.43 -0.11 -25.94
N VAL A 331 -15.09 -1.25 -25.66
CA VAL A 331 -15.07 -2.44 -26.50
C VAL A 331 -15.66 -2.18 -27.89
N ALA A 332 -16.67 -1.29 -27.99
CA ALA A 332 -17.30 -0.93 -29.27
C ALA A 332 -16.33 -0.23 -30.24
N SER A 333 -15.22 0.35 -29.75
CA SER A 333 -14.29 1.13 -30.55
C SER A 333 -12.85 0.60 -30.53
N LEU A 334 -12.26 0.43 -29.33
CA LEU A 334 -10.82 0.23 -29.20
C LEU A 334 -10.44 -1.02 -28.41
N GLY A 335 -11.23 -1.41 -27.42
CA GLY A 335 -10.82 -2.29 -26.33
C GLY A 335 -11.20 -3.77 -26.48
N SER A 336 -11.71 -4.19 -27.62
CA SER A 336 -12.10 -5.61 -27.85
C SER A 336 -10.92 -6.59 -27.71
N THR A 337 -9.70 -6.11 -27.95
CA THR A 337 -8.44 -6.89 -27.87
C THR A 337 -7.69 -6.69 -26.58
N ASP A 338 -8.16 -5.83 -25.66
CA ASP A 338 -7.45 -5.48 -24.43
C ASP A 338 -7.15 -6.73 -23.57
N LEU A 339 -5.86 -6.91 -23.28
CA LEU A 339 -5.33 -8.02 -22.50
C LEU A 339 -5.98 -8.14 -21.12
N ARG A 340 -6.24 -7.00 -20.48
CA ARG A 340 -6.81 -6.92 -19.13
C ARG A 340 -8.26 -7.41 -19.15
N LYS A 341 -9.06 -6.93 -20.13
CA LYS A 341 -10.43 -7.38 -20.30
C LYS A 341 -10.52 -8.89 -20.51
N LYS A 342 -9.62 -9.45 -21.32
CA LYS A 342 -9.64 -10.89 -21.64
C LYS A 342 -9.34 -11.78 -20.45
N ASN A 343 -8.49 -11.33 -19.52
CA ASN A 343 -7.92 -12.21 -18.48
C ASN A 343 -8.42 -11.92 -17.06
N GLN A 344 -8.92 -10.72 -16.77
CA GLN A 344 -9.13 -10.30 -15.38
C GLN A 344 -10.57 -10.43 -14.88
N PHE A 345 -11.48 -10.95 -15.71
CA PHE A 345 -12.88 -11.11 -15.34
C PHE A 345 -13.34 -12.56 -15.45
N GLY A 346 -14.16 -13.00 -14.49
CA GLY A 346 -14.92 -14.22 -14.53
C GLY A 346 -16.38 -13.90 -14.83
N SER A 347 -17.00 -14.66 -15.74
CA SER A 347 -18.44 -14.59 -16.03
C SER A 347 -19.13 -15.84 -15.53
N ARG A 348 -20.41 -15.71 -15.18
CA ARG A 348 -21.33 -16.83 -14.96
C ARG A 348 -22.24 -16.98 -16.15
N GLU A 349 -22.63 -18.19 -16.44
CA GLU A 349 -23.66 -18.44 -17.44
C GLU A 349 -24.96 -17.70 -17.03
N ASN A 350 -25.49 -16.89 -17.95
CA ASN A 350 -26.73 -16.12 -17.82
C ASN A 350 -26.77 -14.96 -16.85
N GLU A 351 -25.63 -14.41 -16.38
CA GLU A 351 -25.62 -13.20 -15.56
C GLU A 351 -25.15 -11.97 -16.38
N ASN A 352 -25.84 -10.84 -16.18
CA ASN A 352 -25.44 -9.53 -16.73
C ASN A 352 -24.34 -8.87 -15.87
N GLU A 353 -23.70 -9.64 -15.01
CA GLU A 353 -22.68 -9.19 -14.06
C GLU A 353 -21.47 -10.12 -14.11
N VAL A 354 -20.30 -9.55 -13.92
CA VAL A 354 -19.03 -10.26 -13.83
C VAL A 354 -18.38 -9.97 -12.48
N PHE A 355 -17.46 -10.81 -12.07
CA PHE A 355 -16.63 -10.58 -10.90
C PHE A 355 -15.15 -10.49 -11.31
N LEU A 356 -14.37 -9.80 -10.48
CA LEU A 356 -12.95 -9.69 -10.69
C LEU A 356 -12.25 -11.03 -10.40
N ASN A 357 -11.54 -11.55 -11.40
CA ASN A 357 -10.79 -12.82 -11.33
C ASN A 357 -9.26 -12.60 -11.14
N LYS A 358 -8.85 -11.40 -10.93
CA LYS A 358 -7.45 -10.96 -10.96
C LYS A 358 -6.54 -11.71 -9.99
N TYR A 359 -7.08 -12.19 -8.86
CA TYR A 359 -6.32 -12.77 -7.74
C TYR A 359 -6.55 -14.25 -7.50
N PHE A 360 -7.38 -14.93 -8.29
CA PHE A 360 -7.73 -16.32 -8.01
C PHE A 360 -6.64 -17.35 -8.32
N THR A 361 -5.71 -17.01 -9.20
CA THR A 361 -4.66 -17.92 -9.67
C THR A 361 -3.25 -17.52 -9.26
N GLY A 362 -3.10 -16.41 -8.55
CA GLY A 362 -1.79 -15.84 -8.20
C GLY A 362 -1.40 -16.00 -6.74
N SER A 363 -0.18 -15.55 -6.43
CA SER A 363 0.38 -15.52 -5.07
C SER A 363 0.95 -14.15 -4.69
N LEU A 364 0.68 -13.11 -5.49
CA LEU A 364 1.16 -11.76 -5.25
C LEU A 364 -0.01 -10.77 -5.21
N LEU A 365 0.06 -9.88 -4.22
CA LEU A 365 -0.72 -8.65 -4.15
C LEU A 365 0.19 -7.52 -4.60
N PRO A 366 -0.07 -6.85 -5.73
CA PRO A 366 0.78 -5.78 -6.20
C PRO A 366 0.66 -4.55 -5.29
N LEU A 367 1.77 -3.98 -4.89
CA LEU A 367 1.84 -2.68 -4.23
C LEU A 367 2.13 -1.57 -5.25
N ILE A 368 3.00 -1.88 -6.21
CA ILE A 368 3.41 -0.96 -7.26
C ILE A 368 3.67 -1.78 -8.52
N ARG A 369 3.16 -1.30 -9.66
CA ARG A 369 3.36 -1.90 -10.97
C ARG A 369 4.03 -0.92 -11.95
N LEU A 370 4.68 -1.49 -12.95
CA LEU A 370 5.37 -0.77 -14.02
C LEU A 370 4.44 0.21 -14.74
N SER A 371 3.20 -0.18 -15.01
CA SER A 371 2.22 0.69 -15.68
C SER A 371 1.96 2.00 -14.93
N GLU A 372 1.92 1.97 -13.58
CA GLU A 372 1.77 3.20 -12.78
C GLU A 372 2.91 4.17 -13.02
N VAL A 373 4.14 3.65 -13.06
CA VAL A 373 5.34 4.47 -13.25
C VAL A 373 5.35 5.12 -14.62
N TYR A 374 4.88 4.40 -15.65
CA TYR A 374 4.70 4.95 -16.99
C TYR A 374 3.60 6.03 -17.04
N TYR A 375 2.49 5.84 -16.32
CA TYR A 375 1.45 6.86 -16.22
C TYR A 375 1.94 8.11 -15.47
N ILE A 376 2.72 7.95 -14.39
CA ILE A 376 3.36 9.06 -13.71
C ILE A 376 4.27 9.82 -14.67
N ALA A 377 5.09 9.12 -15.46
CA ALA A 377 5.98 9.74 -16.45
C ALA A 377 5.18 10.46 -17.55
N ALA A 378 4.09 9.86 -18.06
CA ALA A 378 3.19 10.48 -19.03
C ALA A 378 2.53 11.76 -18.50
N GLU A 379 2.18 11.79 -17.21
CA GLU A 379 1.59 12.98 -16.59
C GLU A 379 2.61 14.09 -16.33
N CYS A 380 3.88 13.72 -16.07
CA CYS A 380 4.90 14.64 -15.59
C CYS A 380 5.84 15.17 -16.67
N ALA A 381 6.03 14.45 -17.77
CA ALA A 381 6.90 14.91 -18.86
C ALA A 381 6.35 16.21 -19.49
N GLU A 382 7.25 17.08 -19.96
CA GLU A 382 6.88 18.39 -20.48
C GLU A 382 6.45 18.30 -21.95
N GLU A 383 7.23 17.59 -22.76
CA GLU A 383 7.00 17.52 -24.21
C GLU A 383 5.82 16.59 -24.55
N PRO A 384 4.83 17.05 -25.34
CA PRO A 384 3.66 16.26 -25.70
C PRO A 384 4.01 14.89 -26.31
N GLU A 385 4.95 14.82 -27.24
CA GLU A 385 5.37 13.57 -27.85
C GLU A 385 5.91 12.57 -26.81
N THR A 386 6.67 13.04 -25.83
CA THR A 386 7.21 12.22 -24.74
C THR A 386 6.09 11.72 -23.84
N ARG A 387 5.14 12.57 -23.50
CA ARG A 387 3.94 12.22 -22.70
C ARG A 387 3.14 11.11 -23.39
N PHE A 388 2.82 11.29 -24.68
CA PHE A 388 2.15 10.26 -25.48
C PHE A 388 3.00 9.00 -25.62
N GLY A 389 4.31 9.12 -25.74
CA GLY A 389 5.24 8.00 -25.80
C GLY A 389 5.11 7.07 -24.61
N TYR A 390 5.11 7.61 -23.37
CA TYR A 390 4.94 6.81 -22.15
C TYR A 390 3.55 6.13 -22.09
N LEU A 391 2.48 6.85 -22.40
CA LEU A 391 1.13 6.27 -22.39
C LEU A 391 0.99 5.18 -23.47
N ASN A 392 1.48 5.46 -24.67
CA ASN A 392 1.41 4.53 -25.82
C ASN A 392 2.24 3.27 -25.58
N GLU A 393 3.30 3.33 -24.80
CA GLU A 393 4.05 2.13 -24.43
C GLU A 393 3.17 1.15 -23.65
N VAL A 394 2.44 1.63 -22.66
CA VAL A 394 1.48 0.80 -21.95
C VAL A 394 0.37 0.29 -22.87
N ARG A 395 -0.23 1.17 -23.68
CA ARG A 395 -1.32 0.82 -24.60
C ARG A 395 -0.92 -0.27 -25.60
N ARG A 396 0.30 -0.21 -26.12
CA ARG A 396 0.87 -1.21 -27.05
C ARG A 396 0.89 -2.59 -26.41
N HIS A 397 1.34 -2.66 -25.16
CA HIS A 397 1.40 -3.91 -24.39
C HIS A 397 0.03 -4.38 -23.84
N ARG A 398 -1.00 -3.52 -23.93
CA ARG A 398 -2.40 -3.92 -23.67
C ARG A 398 -3.14 -4.35 -24.93
N PHE A 399 -2.47 -4.38 -26.10
CA PHE A 399 -3.02 -4.69 -27.42
C PHE A 399 -4.17 -3.78 -27.83
N ILE A 400 -4.09 -2.50 -27.47
CA ILE A 400 -5.04 -1.47 -27.88
C ILE A 400 -4.34 -0.42 -28.74
N PRO A 401 -5.06 0.28 -29.65
CA PRO A 401 -4.47 1.28 -30.55
C PRO A 401 -3.71 2.36 -29.78
N ILE A 402 -2.56 2.75 -30.32
CA ILE A 402 -1.82 3.92 -29.84
C ILE A 402 -2.51 5.23 -30.24
N LEU A 403 -2.25 6.28 -29.50
CA LEU A 403 -2.80 7.62 -29.72
C LEU A 403 -1.83 8.44 -30.55
N ASP A 404 -2.33 9.27 -31.48
CA ASP A 404 -1.51 10.21 -32.25
C ASP A 404 -1.34 11.51 -31.45
N SER A 405 -0.10 11.86 -31.12
CA SER A 405 0.23 13.09 -30.39
C SER A 405 -0.12 14.37 -31.13
N ARG A 406 -0.37 14.27 -32.44
CA ARG A 406 -0.72 15.41 -33.32
C ARG A 406 -2.23 15.63 -33.43
N ASP A 407 -3.05 14.71 -32.92
CA ASP A 407 -4.50 14.86 -32.93
C ASP A 407 -4.94 15.82 -31.80
N PRO A 408 -5.40 17.04 -32.14
CA PRO A 408 -5.79 18.03 -31.14
C PRO A 408 -7.10 17.67 -30.41
N GLN A 409 -7.81 16.64 -30.82
CA GLN A 409 -9.04 16.19 -30.17
C GLN A 409 -8.76 15.24 -28.99
N ILE A 410 -7.52 14.75 -28.86
CA ILE A 410 -7.15 13.84 -27.79
C ILE A 410 -6.80 14.63 -26.53
N ASP A 411 -7.62 14.49 -25.51
CA ASP A 411 -7.29 14.92 -24.15
C ASP A 411 -6.44 13.84 -23.46
N LEU A 412 -5.14 14.05 -23.43
CA LEU A 412 -4.20 13.10 -22.87
C LEU A 412 -4.44 12.82 -21.38
N ASP A 413 -4.82 13.83 -20.59
CA ASP A 413 -5.09 13.65 -19.17
C ASP A 413 -6.32 12.77 -18.96
N ASN A 414 -7.33 12.90 -19.80
CA ASN A 414 -8.49 12.00 -19.81
C ASN A 414 -8.12 10.57 -20.27
N GLU A 415 -7.23 10.43 -21.25
CA GLU A 415 -6.76 9.10 -21.68
C GLU A 415 -5.93 8.41 -20.56
N ILE A 416 -5.10 9.16 -19.83
CA ILE A 416 -4.41 8.63 -18.63
C ILE A 416 -5.42 8.18 -17.58
N TYR A 417 -6.46 8.97 -17.31
CA TYR A 417 -7.53 8.60 -16.38
C TYR A 417 -8.20 7.28 -16.78
N LYS A 418 -8.57 7.12 -18.06
CA LYS A 418 -9.16 5.89 -18.57
C LYS A 418 -8.25 4.67 -18.38
N GLU A 419 -6.96 4.83 -18.63
CA GLU A 419 -6.00 3.75 -18.44
C GLU A 419 -5.78 3.42 -16.95
N TYR A 420 -5.78 4.40 -16.05
CA TYR A 420 -5.82 4.17 -14.60
C TYR A 420 -7.04 3.36 -14.19
N ALA A 421 -8.23 3.71 -14.68
CA ALA A 421 -9.47 3.01 -14.37
C ALA A 421 -9.45 1.55 -14.83
N LYS A 422 -8.85 1.26 -16.01
CA LYS A 422 -8.70 -0.10 -16.54
C LYS A 422 -7.64 -0.92 -15.79
N ASP A 423 -6.48 -0.33 -15.52
CA ASP A 423 -5.32 -1.04 -14.98
C ASP A 423 -5.44 -1.33 -13.48
N PHE A 424 -5.94 -0.36 -12.72
CA PHE A 424 -5.99 -0.43 -11.26
C PHE A 424 -7.34 -0.88 -10.70
N LEU A 425 -8.19 -1.44 -11.54
CA LEU A 425 -9.39 -2.14 -11.11
C LEU A 425 -9.00 -3.28 -10.15
N GLY A 426 -9.47 -3.23 -8.92
CA GLY A 426 -9.07 -4.16 -7.86
C GLY A 426 -7.73 -3.85 -7.18
N GLU A 427 -7.14 -2.66 -7.40
CA GLU A 427 -5.86 -2.27 -6.79
C GLU A 427 -5.92 -0.96 -6.00
N GLY A 428 -7.11 -0.35 -5.88
CA GLY A 428 -7.35 0.80 -5.02
C GLY A 428 -6.70 2.13 -5.46
N GLN A 429 -6.09 2.22 -6.66
CA GLN A 429 -5.37 3.42 -7.05
C GLN A 429 -6.24 4.48 -7.74
N LEU A 430 -7.38 4.10 -8.30
CA LEU A 430 -8.26 5.01 -9.03
C LEU A 430 -8.84 6.11 -8.13
N PHE A 431 -9.31 5.77 -6.93
CA PHE A 431 -9.82 6.75 -5.97
C PHE A 431 -8.77 7.81 -5.60
N PHE A 432 -7.54 7.37 -5.36
CA PHE A 432 -6.43 8.26 -5.05
C PHE A 432 -6.03 9.15 -6.24
N TYR A 433 -6.12 8.64 -7.46
CA TYR A 433 -5.94 9.45 -8.67
C TYR A 433 -6.97 10.57 -8.75
N MET A 434 -8.26 10.24 -8.64
CA MET A 434 -9.35 11.21 -8.72
C MET A 434 -9.24 12.29 -7.63
N LYS A 435 -8.93 11.89 -6.40
CA LYS A 435 -8.69 12.80 -5.27
C LYS A 435 -7.52 13.75 -5.54
N ARG A 436 -6.39 13.21 -6.01
CA ARG A 436 -5.20 14.02 -6.32
C ARG A 436 -5.45 15.01 -7.44
N LYS A 437 -6.19 14.61 -8.48
CA LYS A 437 -6.58 15.48 -9.60
C LYS A 437 -7.64 16.52 -9.20
N GLY A 438 -8.24 16.38 -8.02
CA GLY A 438 -9.32 17.25 -7.59
C GLY A 438 -10.53 17.20 -8.53
N MET A 439 -10.84 16.00 -9.05
CA MET A 439 -11.96 15.82 -9.97
C MET A 439 -13.27 16.22 -9.29
N THR A 440 -14.03 17.13 -9.89
CA THR A 440 -15.28 17.66 -9.34
C THR A 440 -16.49 16.78 -9.65
N SER A 441 -16.36 15.88 -10.60
CA SER A 441 -17.36 14.89 -10.95
C SER A 441 -16.70 13.70 -11.64
N PHE A 442 -17.29 12.53 -11.55
CA PHE A 442 -16.88 11.34 -12.30
C PHE A 442 -18.03 10.35 -12.41
N THR A 443 -17.95 9.47 -13.40
CA THR A 443 -18.87 8.32 -13.55
C THR A 443 -18.12 7.04 -13.24
N GLY A 444 -18.59 6.29 -12.27
CA GLY A 444 -18.03 5.00 -11.90
C GLY A 444 -18.30 3.91 -12.92
N VAL A 445 -17.59 2.79 -12.80
CA VAL A 445 -17.78 1.59 -13.64
C VAL A 445 -19.19 1.00 -13.47
N ASN A 446 -19.77 1.21 -12.29
CA ASN A 446 -21.18 0.85 -12.00
C ASN A 446 -22.22 1.75 -12.70
N GLY A 447 -21.79 2.77 -13.46
CA GLY A 447 -22.66 3.74 -14.14
C GLY A 447 -23.24 4.84 -13.24
N VAL A 448 -22.85 4.89 -11.97
CA VAL A 448 -23.28 5.94 -11.05
C VAL A 448 -22.45 7.19 -11.29
N GLU A 449 -23.12 8.32 -11.53
CA GLU A 449 -22.48 9.62 -11.66
C GLU A 449 -22.41 10.32 -10.29
N ILE A 450 -21.20 10.64 -9.86
CA ILE A 450 -20.94 11.43 -8.66
C ILE A 450 -20.66 12.87 -9.09
N ARG A 451 -21.46 13.80 -8.58
CA ARG A 451 -21.35 15.23 -8.84
C ARG A 451 -20.98 15.94 -7.55
N GLU A 452 -20.35 17.09 -7.68
CA GLU A 452 -20.00 17.95 -6.54
C GLU A 452 -19.12 17.22 -5.51
N THR A 453 -18.04 16.62 -5.99
CA THR A 453 -17.03 15.98 -5.15
C THR A 453 -16.26 17.02 -4.31
N GLY A 454 -15.41 16.57 -3.46
CA GLY A 454 -14.59 17.41 -2.57
C GLY A 454 -14.26 16.62 -1.31
N ASP A 455 -13.89 17.33 -0.23
CA ASP A 455 -13.56 16.67 1.03
C ASP A 455 -14.68 15.72 1.53
N PRO A 456 -16.00 16.01 1.41
CA PRO A 456 -17.04 15.06 1.82
C PRO A 456 -16.98 13.70 1.11
N VAL A 457 -16.47 13.67 -0.13
CA VAL A 457 -16.29 12.43 -0.93
C VAL A 457 -14.88 11.89 -0.76
N TYR A 458 -13.87 12.75 -0.83
CA TYR A 458 -12.48 12.36 -0.92
C TYR A 458 -11.76 12.18 0.42
N GLN A 459 -12.35 12.61 1.53
CA GLN A 459 -11.73 12.49 2.85
C GLN A 459 -12.55 11.56 3.74
N VAL A 460 -12.03 10.34 3.94
CA VAL A 460 -12.58 9.42 4.95
C VAL A 460 -12.37 10.05 6.34
N PRO A 461 -13.38 10.06 7.20
CA PRO A 461 -13.23 10.64 8.54
C PRO A 461 -12.19 9.88 9.37
N VAL A 462 -11.44 10.61 10.17
CA VAL A 462 -10.59 10.00 11.20
C VAL A 462 -11.46 9.25 12.20
N PRO A 463 -11.03 8.06 12.70
CA PRO A 463 -11.77 7.28 13.68
C PRO A 463 -12.18 8.06 14.92
N ASP A 464 -13.32 7.72 15.50
CA ASP A 464 -13.84 8.45 16.67
C ASP A 464 -12.90 8.35 17.89
N MET A 465 -12.24 7.21 18.09
CA MET A 465 -11.24 7.03 19.16
C MET A 465 -10.06 8.01 19.01
N GLU A 466 -9.63 8.30 17.79
CA GLU A 466 -8.55 9.28 17.55
C GLU A 466 -9.00 10.72 17.83
N LYS A 467 -10.27 11.04 17.59
CA LYS A 467 -10.84 12.35 17.94
C LYS A 467 -10.97 12.54 19.45
N GLU A 468 -11.25 11.45 20.18
CA GLU A 468 -11.48 11.48 21.63
C GLU A 468 -10.15 11.43 22.42
N PHE A 469 -9.20 10.58 22.01
CA PHE A 469 -7.98 10.28 22.77
C PHE A 469 -6.69 10.66 22.03
N GLY A 470 -6.75 10.93 20.73
CA GLY A 470 -5.62 11.38 19.93
C GLY A 470 -5.35 12.87 20.09
N ASN A 471 -4.30 13.35 19.43
CA ASN A 471 -3.97 14.78 19.37
C ASN A 471 -4.39 15.34 18.00
N ILE A 472 -5.69 15.19 17.69
CA ILE A 472 -6.32 15.59 16.43
C ILE A 472 -7.28 16.74 16.70
N ILE A 473 -7.23 17.79 15.87
CA ILE A 473 -8.04 18.99 15.96
C ILE A 473 -9.21 18.91 14.97
#